data_dd987f4c2e2a1d2757da7bd7228b67f3
#
_entry.id   dd987f4c2e2a1d2757da7bd7228b67f3
#
_cell.length_a   1.000
_cell.length_b   1.000
_cell.length_c   1.000
_cell.angle_alpha   90.00
_cell.angle_beta   90.00
_cell.angle_gamma   90.00
#
_symmetry.space_group_name_H-M   'P 1'
#
loop_
_entity.id
_entity.type
_entity.pdbx_description
1 polymer ?
#
loop_
_entity_poly.entity_id
_entity_poly.type
_entity_poly.pdbx_seq_one_letter_code
_entity_poly.pdbx_strand_id
1 'polypeptide(L)'
;MCIRDSYETINTAVTAAETGHLIFSSLHTIGAANTIDRIIDAFPASQQHQIAIQLASVLQAVVCQKLLPATNGEMVPAFEIMVLTPAIRNLIREGKVHQIDGIIYTSAAENMIAMDTSIFNLYKAGVISKHVAISEATNPEMMSKRINLN
;
A
#
# COMPACT_ATOMS: atom_id res chain seq x y z
N MET A 1 -3.03 -20.60 -5.88
CA MET A 1 -1.95 -19.94 -5.11
C MET A 1 -0.95 -19.42 -6.13
N CYS A 2 -0.68 -18.12 -6.17
CA CYS A 2 0.29 -17.57 -7.12
C CYS A 2 1.70 -17.95 -6.65
N ILE A 3 2.57 -18.41 -7.55
CA ILE A 3 3.96 -18.81 -7.21
C ILE A 3 4.71 -17.64 -6.57
N ARG A 4 4.37 -16.40 -6.91
CA ARG A 4 4.99 -15.17 -6.37
C ARG A 4 4.73 -14.96 -4.87
N ASP A 5 3.62 -15.50 -4.34
CA ASP A 5 3.21 -15.36 -2.94
C ASP A 5 3.64 -16.57 -2.09
N SER A 6 4.50 -17.45 -2.64
CA SER A 6 4.99 -18.59 -1.89
C SER A 6 6.10 -18.18 -0.93
N TYR A 7 6.15 -18.84 0.22
CA TYR A 7 7.23 -18.69 1.22
C TYR A 7 8.62 -18.70 0.58
N GLU A 8 8.91 -19.67 -0.27
CA GLU A 8 10.22 -19.84 -0.90
C GLU A 8 10.62 -18.65 -1.78
N THR A 9 9.66 -18.14 -2.57
CA THR A 9 9.89 -16.99 -3.45
C THR A 9 10.14 -15.71 -2.65
N ILE A 10 9.32 -15.46 -1.63
CA ILE A 10 9.47 -14.28 -0.77
C ILE A 10 10.77 -14.34 0.02
N ASN A 11 11.09 -15.49 0.61
CA ASN A 11 12.34 -15.69 1.36
C ASN A 11 13.59 -15.45 0.48
N THR A 12 13.58 -15.97 -0.74
CA THR A 12 14.66 -15.74 -1.72
C THR A 12 14.80 -14.27 -2.07
N ALA A 13 13.68 -13.57 -2.31
CA ALA A 13 13.67 -12.15 -2.64
C ALA A 13 14.22 -11.28 -1.49
N VAL A 14 13.79 -11.54 -0.25
CA VAL A 14 14.28 -10.81 0.93
C VAL A 14 15.77 -11.05 1.15
N THR A 15 16.23 -12.31 1.06
CA THR A 15 17.66 -12.66 1.18
C THR A 15 18.51 -11.98 0.11
N ALA A 16 18.05 -11.94 -1.14
CA ALA A 16 18.73 -11.24 -2.20
C ALA A 16 18.80 -9.72 -1.95
N ALA A 17 17.70 -9.12 -1.44
CA ALA A 17 17.69 -7.71 -1.08
C ALA A 17 18.68 -7.39 0.06
N GLU A 18 18.82 -8.26 1.06
CA GLU A 18 19.82 -8.11 2.14
C GLU A 18 21.26 -8.12 1.63
N THR A 19 21.52 -8.81 0.52
CA THR A 19 22.85 -8.82 -0.14
C THR A 19 23.05 -7.66 -1.13
N GLY A 20 22.13 -6.69 -1.16
CA GLY A 20 22.27 -5.45 -1.94
C GLY A 20 21.67 -5.50 -3.35
N HIS A 21 20.93 -6.56 -3.70
CA HIS A 21 20.23 -6.61 -4.97
C HIS A 21 18.97 -5.74 -4.96
N LEU A 22 18.71 -5.03 -6.05
CA LEU A 22 17.43 -4.34 -6.27
C LEU A 22 16.37 -5.34 -6.71
N ILE A 23 15.36 -5.52 -5.90
CA ILE A 23 14.26 -6.46 -6.14
C ILE A 23 12.96 -5.69 -6.42
N PHE A 24 12.29 -6.05 -7.51
CA PHE A 24 10.91 -5.67 -7.79
C PHE A 24 10.02 -6.91 -7.75
N SER A 25 8.90 -6.79 -7.04
CA SER A 25 7.90 -7.86 -6.95
C SER A 25 6.50 -7.28 -7.07
N SER A 26 5.53 -8.12 -7.41
CA SER A 26 4.11 -7.75 -7.42
C SER A 26 3.30 -8.78 -6.63
N LEU A 27 2.38 -8.28 -5.81
CA LEU A 27 1.44 -9.06 -5.00
C LEU A 27 0.00 -8.66 -5.36
N HIS A 28 -0.95 -9.53 -5.07
CA HIS A 28 -2.38 -9.26 -5.26
C HIS A 28 -3.02 -8.83 -3.94
N THR A 29 -2.65 -7.63 -3.47
CA THR A 29 -3.10 -7.05 -2.21
C THR A 29 -3.67 -5.64 -2.42
N ILE A 30 -4.58 -5.22 -1.55
CA ILE A 30 -5.14 -3.87 -1.54
C ILE A 30 -4.59 -3.16 -0.30
N GLY A 31 -3.83 -2.08 -0.52
CA GLY A 31 -3.23 -1.28 0.55
C GLY A 31 -1.83 -1.75 0.96
N ALA A 32 -0.99 -0.78 1.35
CA ALA A 32 0.40 -1.02 1.69
C ALA A 32 0.55 -1.82 3.00
N ALA A 33 -0.27 -1.53 4.00
CA ALA A 33 -0.31 -2.27 5.27
C ALA A 33 -0.63 -3.75 5.02
N ASN A 34 -1.70 -4.05 4.28
CA ASN A 34 -2.08 -5.41 3.93
C ASN A 34 -1.02 -6.14 3.10
N THR A 35 -0.25 -5.41 2.28
CA THR A 35 0.88 -5.97 1.54
C THR A 35 1.97 -6.48 2.47
N ILE A 36 2.30 -5.69 3.50
CA ILE A 36 3.30 -6.08 4.52
C ILE A 36 2.82 -7.30 5.30
N ASP A 37 1.58 -7.29 5.81
CA ASP A 37 1.00 -8.42 6.53
C ASP A 37 0.99 -9.68 5.66
N ARG A 38 0.61 -9.57 4.39
CA ARG A 38 0.61 -10.69 3.44
C ARG A 38 1.99 -11.32 3.24
N ILE A 39 3.05 -10.48 3.21
CA ILE A 39 4.44 -10.97 3.12
C ILE A 39 4.81 -11.73 4.40
N ILE A 40 4.50 -11.17 5.56
CA ILE A 40 4.83 -11.78 6.87
C ILE A 40 4.05 -13.08 7.07
N ASP A 41 2.76 -13.10 6.72
CA ASP A 41 1.88 -14.26 6.89
C ASP A 41 2.22 -15.44 5.96
N ALA A 42 3.02 -15.22 4.91
CA ALA A 42 3.53 -16.31 4.09
C ALA A 42 4.53 -17.21 4.85
N PHE A 43 5.05 -16.74 6.00
CA PHE A 43 6.02 -17.47 6.81
C PHE A 43 5.38 -18.19 7.98
N PRO A 44 5.96 -19.33 8.43
CA PRO A 44 5.54 -20.00 9.65
C PRO A 44 5.56 -19.04 10.86
N ALA A 45 4.62 -19.18 11.79
CA ALA A 45 4.48 -18.30 12.95
C ALA A 45 5.79 -18.10 13.74
N SER A 46 6.62 -19.14 13.84
CA SER A 46 7.94 -19.07 14.51
C SER A 46 8.97 -18.17 13.80
N GLN A 47 8.72 -17.83 12.53
CA GLN A 47 9.63 -17.01 11.70
C GLN A 47 9.09 -15.61 11.40
N GLN A 48 7.81 -15.35 11.70
CA GLN A 48 7.15 -14.07 11.35
C GLN A 48 7.85 -12.85 11.97
N HIS A 49 8.28 -12.95 13.21
CA HIS A 49 9.02 -11.85 13.85
C HIS A 49 10.36 -11.58 13.16
N GLN A 50 11.09 -12.62 12.79
CA GLN A 50 12.38 -12.48 12.10
C GLN A 50 12.21 -11.84 10.72
N ILE A 51 11.24 -12.32 9.93
CA ILE A 51 11.00 -11.75 8.59
C ILE A 51 10.50 -10.31 8.66
N ALA A 52 9.71 -9.93 9.68
CA ALA A 52 9.30 -8.55 9.89
C ALA A 52 10.51 -7.62 10.08
N ILE A 53 11.52 -8.04 10.85
CA ILE A 53 12.76 -7.28 11.05
C ILE A 53 13.55 -7.17 9.74
N GLN A 54 13.71 -8.26 9.01
CA GLN A 54 14.42 -8.29 7.72
C GLN A 54 13.70 -7.42 6.69
N LEU A 55 12.37 -7.58 6.54
CA LEU A 55 11.56 -6.79 5.62
C LEU A 55 11.64 -5.30 5.94
N ALA A 56 11.57 -4.92 7.22
CA ALA A 56 11.72 -3.54 7.65
C ALA A 56 13.10 -2.95 7.30
N SER A 57 14.14 -3.76 7.15
CA SER A 57 15.48 -3.29 6.79
C SER A 57 15.64 -3.07 5.28
N VAL A 58 15.05 -3.94 4.44
CA VAL A 58 15.30 -3.98 2.99
C VAL A 58 14.21 -3.31 2.15
N LEU A 59 12.93 -3.32 2.61
CA LEU A 59 11.83 -2.73 1.88
C LEU A 59 12.06 -1.22 1.71
N GLN A 60 11.84 -0.69 0.50
CA GLN A 60 12.02 0.73 0.18
C GLN A 60 10.69 1.45 -0.05
N ALA A 61 9.80 0.84 -0.80
CA ALA A 61 8.49 1.41 -1.10
C ALA A 61 7.46 0.31 -1.42
N VAL A 62 6.20 0.63 -1.22
CA VAL A 62 5.05 -0.15 -1.72
C VAL A 62 4.18 0.78 -2.54
N VAL A 63 3.84 0.35 -3.76
CA VAL A 63 2.93 1.07 -4.66
C VAL A 63 1.73 0.17 -4.90
N CYS A 64 0.57 0.60 -4.43
CA CYS A 64 -0.70 -0.06 -4.70
C CYS A 64 -1.45 0.68 -5.80
N GLN A 65 -2.09 -0.06 -6.69
CA GLN A 65 -2.85 0.47 -7.81
C GLN A 65 -4.28 -0.04 -7.77
N LYS A 66 -5.22 0.87 -8.05
CA LYS A 66 -6.63 0.54 -8.27
C LYS A 66 -7.09 1.19 -9.57
N LEU A 67 -7.77 0.44 -10.43
CA LEU A 67 -8.36 0.97 -11.67
C LEU A 67 -9.79 1.43 -11.38
N LEU A 68 -10.12 2.64 -11.82
CA LEU A 68 -11.41 3.29 -11.61
C LEU A 68 -12.06 3.63 -12.95
N PRO A 69 -13.39 3.51 -13.09
CA PRO A 69 -14.08 3.95 -14.29
C PRO A 69 -14.08 5.48 -14.39
N ALA A 70 -13.51 6.00 -15.46
CA ALA A 70 -13.48 7.42 -15.78
C ALA A 70 -14.77 7.88 -16.45
N THR A 71 -15.02 9.20 -16.44
CA THR A 71 -16.21 9.81 -17.05
C THR A 71 -16.28 9.66 -18.57
N ASN A 72 -15.15 9.44 -19.23
CA ASN A 72 -15.04 9.17 -20.66
C ASN A 72 -15.26 7.71 -21.07
N GLY A 73 -15.54 6.81 -20.10
CA GLY A 73 -15.73 5.38 -20.31
C GLY A 73 -14.44 4.54 -20.31
N GLU A 74 -13.27 5.16 -20.09
CA GLU A 74 -12.00 4.47 -19.93
C GLU A 74 -11.73 4.11 -18.46
N MET A 75 -10.66 3.36 -18.22
CA MET A 75 -10.18 3.08 -16.87
C MET A 75 -8.99 3.99 -16.53
N VAL A 76 -9.01 4.60 -15.35
CA VAL A 76 -7.93 5.44 -14.87
C VAL A 76 -7.33 4.86 -13.59
N PRO A 77 -5.99 4.84 -13.43
CA PRO A 77 -5.37 4.34 -12.23
C PRO A 77 -5.39 5.35 -11.08
N ALA A 78 -5.78 4.90 -9.90
CA ALA A 78 -5.50 5.55 -8.63
C ALA A 78 -4.36 4.82 -7.92
N PHE A 79 -3.52 5.53 -7.20
CA PHE A 79 -2.34 4.96 -6.54
C PHE A 79 -2.34 5.28 -5.05
N GLU A 80 -1.91 4.30 -4.27
CA GLU A 80 -1.37 4.52 -2.93
C GLU A 80 0.13 4.30 -2.97
N ILE A 81 0.88 5.22 -2.39
CA ILE A 81 2.34 5.16 -2.36
C ILE A 81 2.80 5.28 -0.92
N MET A 82 3.51 4.28 -0.46
CA MET A 82 4.19 4.27 0.83
C MET A 82 5.71 4.21 0.61
N VAL A 83 6.43 5.15 1.20
CA VAL A 83 7.90 5.14 1.27
C VAL A 83 8.32 4.74 2.68
N LEU A 84 9.29 3.86 2.82
CA LEU A 84 9.72 3.38 4.13
C LEU A 84 10.55 4.42 4.89
N THR A 85 9.87 5.16 5.76
CA THR A 85 10.49 6.04 6.75
C THR A 85 10.95 5.25 7.98
N PRO A 86 11.82 5.83 8.84
CA PRO A 86 12.18 5.22 10.12
C PRO A 86 10.97 4.87 11.01
N ALA A 87 9.91 5.69 10.98
CA ALA A 87 8.68 5.45 11.72
C ALA A 87 7.97 4.18 11.23
N ILE A 88 7.79 4.04 9.91
CA ILE A 88 7.16 2.85 9.31
C ILE A 88 8.00 1.60 9.56
N ARG A 89 9.33 1.68 9.46
CA ARG A 89 10.22 0.56 9.78
C ARG A 89 10.03 0.06 11.22
N ASN A 90 9.85 0.97 12.17
CA ASN A 90 9.60 0.61 13.56
C ASN A 90 8.24 -0.05 13.75
N LEU A 91 7.18 0.46 13.10
CA LEU A 91 5.85 -0.17 13.15
C LEU A 91 5.86 -1.61 12.61
N ILE A 92 6.59 -1.86 11.53
CA ILE A 92 6.73 -3.22 10.98
C ILE A 92 7.44 -4.14 11.99
N ARG A 93 8.56 -3.69 12.58
CA ARG A 93 9.30 -4.48 13.58
C ARG A 93 8.49 -4.80 14.83
N GLU A 94 7.61 -3.88 15.24
CA GLU A 94 6.75 -4.02 16.42
C GLU A 94 5.42 -4.76 16.14
N GLY A 95 5.17 -5.17 14.90
CA GLY A 95 3.90 -5.81 14.51
C GLY A 95 2.70 -4.86 14.54
N LYS A 96 2.92 -3.55 14.47
CA LYS A 96 1.89 -2.51 14.50
C LYS A 96 1.53 -2.00 13.10
N VAL A 97 1.48 -2.91 12.13
CA VAL A 97 1.28 -2.61 10.70
C VAL A 97 -0.02 -1.84 10.45
N HIS A 98 -1.08 -2.10 11.22
CA HIS A 98 -2.36 -1.41 11.16
C HIS A 98 -2.28 0.12 11.38
N GLN A 99 -1.18 0.66 11.93
CA GLN A 99 -0.98 2.10 12.14
C GLN A 99 -0.35 2.79 10.93
N ILE A 100 0.12 2.04 9.94
CA ILE A 100 0.82 2.56 8.76
C ILE A 100 -0.10 3.45 7.91
N ASP A 101 -1.36 3.09 7.74
CA ASP A 101 -2.33 3.85 6.95
C ASP A 101 -2.48 5.30 7.46
N GLY A 102 -2.47 5.49 8.79
CA GLY A 102 -2.47 6.82 9.41
C GLY A 102 -1.23 7.65 9.06
N ILE A 103 -0.05 7.01 8.99
CA ILE A 103 1.19 7.68 8.60
C ILE A 103 1.13 8.07 7.12
N ILE A 104 0.72 7.17 6.23
CA ILE A 104 0.61 7.45 4.79
C ILE A 104 -0.30 8.66 4.57
N TYR A 105 -1.43 8.73 5.27
CA TYR A 105 -2.40 9.81 5.15
C TYR A 105 -1.82 11.19 5.56
N THR A 106 -0.93 11.23 6.55
CA THR A 106 -0.36 12.47 7.10
C THR A 106 0.98 12.88 6.49
N SER A 107 1.64 11.99 5.74
CA SER A 107 3.03 12.16 5.28
C SER A 107 3.13 12.53 3.79
N ALA A 108 2.24 13.38 3.29
CA ALA A 108 2.29 13.85 1.89
C ALA A 108 3.63 14.55 1.55
N ALA A 109 4.28 15.20 2.51
CA ALA A 109 5.59 15.84 2.35
C ALA A 109 6.73 14.84 2.08
N GLU A 110 6.53 13.56 2.41
CA GLU A 110 7.51 12.47 2.19
C GLU A 110 7.24 11.68 0.91
N ASN A 111 6.56 12.29 -0.06
CA ASN A 111 6.14 11.67 -1.33
C ASN A 111 5.20 10.46 -1.15
N MET A 112 4.46 10.41 -0.05
CA MET A 112 3.43 9.42 0.18
C MET A 112 2.06 9.94 -0.27
N ILE A 113 1.21 9.04 -0.73
CA ILE A 113 -0.17 9.35 -1.08
C ILE A 113 -1.07 8.20 -0.64
N ALA A 114 -2.11 8.51 0.14
CA ALA A 114 -3.13 7.53 0.49
C ALA A 114 -4.08 7.31 -0.69
N MET A 115 -4.63 6.10 -0.81
CA MET A 115 -5.56 5.74 -1.89
C MET A 115 -6.73 6.72 -1.98
N ASP A 116 -7.37 7.07 -0.86
CA ASP A 116 -8.50 8.00 -0.84
C ASP A 116 -8.11 9.42 -1.26
N THR A 117 -6.86 9.84 -1.01
CA THR A 117 -6.37 11.13 -1.50
C THR A 117 -6.16 11.11 -3.02
N SER A 118 -5.64 10.02 -3.57
CA SER A 118 -5.50 9.82 -5.02
C SER A 118 -6.87 9.82 -5.71
N ILE A 119 -7.85 9.09 -5.17
CA ILE A 119 -9.23 9.06 -5.65
C ILE A 119 -9.87 10.45 -5.61
N PHE A 120 -9.71 11.18 -4.51
CA PHE A 120 -10.24 12.53 -4.38
C PHE A 120 -9.64 13.51 -5.40
N ASN A 121 -8.34 13.40 -5.68
CA ASN A 121 -7.67 14.23 -6.68
C ASN A 121 -8.22 13.96 -8.10
N LEU A 122 -8.47 12.69 -8.45
CA LEU A 122 -9.11 12.33 -9.72
C LEU A 122 -10.53 12.89 -9.83
N TYR A 123 -11.30 12.88 -8.74
CA TYR A 123 -12.61 13.52 -8.70
C TYR A 123 -12.50 15.04 -8.89
N LYS A 124 -11.61 15.74 -8.18
CA LYS A 124 -11.40 17.18 -8.33
C LYS A 124 -10.99 17.57 -9.75
N ALA A 125 -10.22 16.72 -10.41
CA ALA A 125 -9.83 16.91 -11.81
C ALA A 125 -10.96 16.61 -12.81
N GLY A 126 -12.16 16.16 -12.34
CA GLY A 126 -13.28 15.79 -13.21
C GLY A 126 -13.09 14.47 -13.99
N VAL A 127 -12.04 13.71 -13.67
CA VAL A 127 -11.70 12.45 -14.37
C VAL A 127 -12.68 11.34 -13.99
N ILE A 128 -13.09 11.28 -12.73
CA ILE A 128 -14.07 10.31 -12.23
C ILE A 128 -15.31 11.02 -11.64
N SER A 129 -16.44 10.33 -11.62
CA SER A 129 -17.68 10.87 -11.07
C SER A 129 -17.68 10.86 -9.53
N LYS A 130 -18.55 11.70 -8.91
CA LYS A 130 -18.78 11.68 -7.46
C LYS A 130 -19.16 10.29 -6.94
N HIS A 131 -20.03 9.59 -7.67
CA HIS A 131 -20.47 8.24 -7.32
C HIS A 131 -19.26 7.27 -7.25
N VAL A 132 -18.42 7.26 -8.27
CA VAL A 132 -17.20 6.43 -8.31
C VAL A 132 -16.27 6.79 -7.17
N ALA A 133 -16.03 8.08 -6.91
CA ALA A 133 -15.15 8.51 -5.83
C ALA A 133 -15.61 8.01 -4.45
N ILE A 134 -16.93 8.01 -4.19
CA ILE A 134 -17.47 7.54 -2.91
C ILE A 134 -17.48 6.01 -2.84
N SER A 135 -17.94 5.31 -3.90
CA SER A 135 -18.06 3.84 -3.88
C SER A 135 -16.71 3.12 -3.84
N GLU A 136 -15.68 3.73 -4.41
CA GLU A 136 -14.36 3.13 -4.53
C GLU A 136 -13.38 3.56 -3.44
N ALA A 137 -13.76 4.52 -2.58
CA ALA A 137 -12.94 4.94 -1.45
C ALA A 137 -12.81 3.85 -0.40
N THR A 138 -11.68 3.82 0.28
CA THR A 138 -11.44 2.98 1.46
C THR A 138 -12.38 3.37 2.61
N ASN A 139 -12.65 4.69 2.77
CA ASN A 139 -13.63 5.22 3.70
C ASN A 139 -14.66 6.09 2.98
N PRO A 140 -15.81 5.51 2.52
CA PRO A 140 -16.84 6.22 1.78
C PRO A 140 -17.48 7.39 2.55
N GLU A 141 -17.62 7.26 3.88
CA GLU A 141 -18.23 8.33 4.71
C GLU A 141 -17.32 9.56 4.75
N MET A 142 -16.02 9.35 4.99
CA MET A 142 -15.03 10.42 4.99
C MET A 142 -14.91 11.06 3.61
N MET A 143 -14.93 10.26 2.55
CA MET A 143 -14.91 10.74 1.17
C MET A 143 -16.13 11.62 0.87
N SER A 144 -17.32 11.18 1.25
CA SER A 144 -18.55 11.95 1.07
C SER A 144 -18.50 13.29 1.79
N LYS A 145 -18.04 13.31 3.05
CA LYS A 145 -17.85 14.57 3.80
C LYS A 145 -16.86 15.50 3.12
N ARG A 146 -15.72 14.98 2.68
CA ARG A 146 -14.66 15.73 2.00
C ARG A 146 -15.13 16.35 0.69
N ILE A 147 -15.94 15.62 -0.09
CA ILE A 147 -16.54 16.10 -1.34
C ILE A 147 -17.56 17.19 -1.10
N ASN A 148 -18.40 17.10 -0.04
CA ASN A 148 -19.45 18.07 0.23
C ASN A 148 -18.93 19.38 0.88
N LEU A 149 -17.69 19.39 1.40
CA LEU A 149 -17.03 20.57 1.99
C LEU A 149 -16.23 21.40 0.98
N ASN A 150 -16.02 20.88 -0.25
CA ASN A 150 -15.29 21.52 -1.36
C ASN A 150 -16.21 21.83 -2.54
#